data_abaa2c9845bf525cb8c4dd46aea88e80
#
_entry.id   abaa2c9845bf525cb8c4dd46aea88e80
#
_cell.length_a   1.000
_cell.length_b   1.000
_cell.length_c   1.000
_cell.angle_alpha   90.00
_cell.angle_beta   90.00
_cell.angle_gamma   90.00
#
_symmetry.space_group_name_H-M   'P 1'
#
loop_
_entity.id
_entity.type
_entity.pdbx_description
1 polymer ?
#
loop_
_entity_poly.entity_id
_entity_poly.type
_entity_poly.pdbx_seq_one_letter_code
_entity_poly.pdbx_strand_id
1 'polypeptide(L)'
;MSRRDAALAFDAIHIEGGLLPAEWLANIAALKAPHQSPADYGIPKGLNLRDEVGRYWRIAQAHWSEFANAREQAEDPHGLASRFVQALMRDVFGASDLQPHAAPVEIGERLYPITASARTGRLPLVIAAAHQRLDERDRRYGDSGRQRSAFGLLQDYLNAADAAVWGIASNGSLLRLARDNASLTRPAWIEADLARIFSEERYADFSLLWLLIHASRFGNPDALAAQCPLETWREASKEQGTRARDKLRQGVEEALLALGQGFLSEAANQPLRDALASGTLDRNAYFQQLLRLVYRLIFLLTIEERGLLHPADADADAITLYADGYSLRRLRERARKRRAFDRHTDLWEGLKPVLAGLAHGQPLLALPALGGLFAEDQCPDLDAGTLGNAALLEAVAKLGWMREGRSLTRINWRDMGPEELGSVYESLLELVPDISADGRVFRFANADASKGNARKTSGSY
;
A
#
# COMPACT_ATOMS: atom_id res chain seq x y z
N MET A 1 13.20 14.18 -23.77
CA MET A 1 12.94 12.77 -23.35
C MET A 1 13.00 12.74 -21.83
N SER A 2 11.84 12.81 -21.18
CA SER A 2 11.72 12.72 -19.73
C SER A 2 11.92 11.27 -19.33
N ARG A 3 12.89 10.97 -18.45
CA ARG A 3 13.02 9.68 -17.78
C ARG A 3 11.69 9.42 -17.08
N ARG A 4 10.97 8.40 -17.52
CA ARG A 4 9.87 7.79 -16.77
C ARG A 4 10.46 7.32 -15.45
N ASP A 5 9.98 7.85 -14.33
CA ASP A 5 10.11 7.19 -13.04
C ASP A 5 9.34 5.86 -13.17
N ALA A 6 10.04 4.83 -13.61
CA ALA A 6 9.58 3.47 -13.43
C ALA A 6 9.58 3.26 -11.92
N ALA A 7 8.42 3.07 -11.33
CA ALA A 7 8.31 2.60 -9.97
C ALA A 7 9.19 1.35 -9.87
N LEU A 8 10.18 1.38 -8.98
CA LEU A 8 11.04 0.23 -8.72
C LEU A 8 10.11 -0.87 -8.18
N ALA A 9 9.79 -1.84 -9.01
CA ALA A 9 9.07 -3.04 -8.60
C ALA A 9 10.12 -4.00 -8.01
N PHE A 10 9.97 -4.30 -6.73
CA PHE A 10 10.81 -5.29 -6.03
C PHE A 10 10.13 -6.65 -6.11
N ASP A 11 10.21 -7.30 -7.28
CA ASP A 11 9.44 -8.52 -7.58
C ASP A 11 9.91 -9.76 -6.78
N ALA A 12 11.07 -9.70 -6.14
CA ALA A 12 11.56 -10.74 -5.23
C ALA A 12 11.33 -10.39 -3.74
N ILE A 13 10.63 -9.29 -3.45
CA ILE A 13 10.26 -8.89 -2.08
C ILE A 13 8.73 -8.88 -1.97
N HIS A 14 8.19 -9.71 -1.08
CA HIS A 14 6.75 -9.83 -0.82
C HIS A 14 6.40 -9.26 0.56
N ILE A 15 5.29 -8.54 0.64
CA ILE A 15 4.78 -7.94 1.87
C ILE A 15 3.46 -8.60 2.22
N GLU A 16 3.34 -9.05 3.46
CA GLU A 16 2.09 -9.58 4.02
C GLU A 16 1.76 -8.86 5.32
N GLY A 17 0.47 -8.57 5.56
CA GLY A 17 -0.02 -7.97 6.79
C GLY A 17 0.39 -6.50 7.02
N GLY A 18 0.89 -5.80 6.02
CA GLY A 18 1.05 -4.34 6.04
C GLY A 18 2.10 -3.78 7.02
N LEU A 19 3.21 -4.49 7.27
CA LEU A 19 4.29 -3.99 8.15
C LEU A 19 4.89 -2.68 7.66
N LEU A 20 5.23 -2.63 6.37
CA LEU A 20 5.71 -1.45 5.66
C LEU A 20 5.04 -1.44 4.27
N PRO A 21 4.33 -0.36 3.88
CA PRO A 21 3.75 -0.24 2.55
C PRO A 21 4.82 -0.25 1.44
N ALA A 22 4.46 -0.69 0.23
CA ALA A 22 5.38 -0.73 -0.92
C ALA A 22 6.01 0.64 -1.23
N GLU A 23 5.25 1.72 -1.07
CA GLU A 23 5.76 3.09 -1.22
C GLU A 23 6.85 3.42 -0.19
N TRP A 24 6.70 2.93 1.05
CA TRP A 24 7.73 3.12 2.08
C TRP A 24 9.00 2.33 1.77
N LEU A 25 8.89 1.12 1.23
CA LEU A 25 10.04 0.36 0.75
C LEU A 25 10.77 1.10 -0.38
N ALA A 26 10.04 1.75 -1.30
CA ALA A 26 10.64 2.60 -2.31
C ALA A 26 11.38 3.82 -1.72
N ASN A 27 10.86 4.42 -0.65
CA ASN A 27 11.54 5.49 0.08
C ASN A 27 12.82 5.00 0.76
N ILE A 28 12.80 3.80 1.36
CA ILE A 28 13.99 3.15 1.94
C ILE A 28 15.04 2.91 0.85
N ALA A 29 14.67 2.32 -0.27
CA ALA A 29 15.59 2.06 -1.38
C ALA A 29 16.18 3.33 -1.99
N ALA A 30 15.42 4.43 -1.97
CA ALA A 30 15.86 5.75 -2.42
C ALA A 30 16.71 6.50 -1.37
N LEU A 31 16.93 5.93 -0.18
CA LEU A 31 17.61 6.55 0.97
C LEU A 31 16.91 7.83 1.46
N LYS A 32 15.59 7.84 1.46
CA LYS A 32 14.75 8.97 1.90
C LYS A 32 14.12 8.76 3.28
N ALA A 33 14.21 7.55 3.83
CA ALA A 33 13.71 7.24 5.16
C ALA A 33 14.69 7.78 6.24
N PRO A 34 14.22 8.07 7.48
CA PRO A 34 15.10 8.45 8.58
C PRO A 34 16.10 7.32 8.92
N HIS A 35 17.21 7.69 9.58
CA HIS A 35 18.26 6.76 10.00
C HIS A 35 18.90 5.97 8.84
N GLN A 36 19.18 6.63 7.72
CA GLN A 36 19.84 6.05 6.55
C GLN A 36 21.15 6.76 6.16
N SER A 37 21.78 7.45 7.09
CA SER A 37 23.16 7.93 6.87
C SER A 37 24.15 6.75 6.91
N PRO A 38 25.34 6.85 6.30
CA PRO A 38 26.36 5.83 6.41
C PRO A 38 26.70 5.45 7.88
N ALA A 39 26.73 6.43 8.77
CA ALA A 39 26.98 6.23 10.20
C ALA A 39 25.90 5.35 10.88
N ASP A 40 24.63 5.47 10.45
CA ASP A 40 23.54 4.64 10.99
C ASP A 40 23.71 3.14 10.66
N TYR A 41 24.51 2.82 9.65
CA TYR A 41 24.87 1.46 9.26
C TYR A 41 26.28 1.06 9.73
N GLY A 42 26.92 1.87 10.57
CA GLY A 42 28.28 1.62 11.04
C GLY A 42 29.35 1.75 9.96
N ILE A 43 29.05 2.41 8.84
CA ILE A 43 29.98 2.62 7.73
C ILE A 43 30.94 3.75 8.11
N PRO A 44 32.27 3.54 7.97
CA PRO A 44 33.29 4.52 8.29
C PRO A 44 33.12 5.84 7.52
N LYS A 45 33.52 6.95 8.16
CA LYS A 45 33.49 8.27 7.54
C LYS A 45 34.31 8.29 6.23
N GLY A 46 33.72 8.80 5.17
CA GLY A 46 34.32 8.90 3.84
C GLY A 46 33.91 7.80 2.86
N LEU A 47 33.23 6.75 3.34
CA LEU A 47 32.65 5.73 2.47
C LEU A 47 31.19 6.02 2.14
N ASN A 48 30.76 5.61 0.95
CA ASN A 48 29.40 5.79 0.46
C ASN A 48 28.57 4.54 0.73
N LEU A 49 27.35 4.72 1.26
CA LEU A 49 26.45 3.61 1.58
C LEU A 49 26.14 2.72 0.36
N ARG A 50 25.91 3.31 -0.82
CA ARG A 50 25.62 2.54 -2.05
C ARG A 50 26.81 1.72 -2.52
N ASP A 51 28.02 2.25 -2.39
CA ASP A 51 29.24 1.54 -2.78
C ASP A 51 29.50 0.35 -1.85
N GLU A 52 29.23 0.54 -0.55
CA GLU A 52 29.32 -0.54 0.44
C GLU A 52 28.28 -1.64 0.19
N VAL A 53 27.02 -1.29 -0.12
CA VAL A 53 26.01 -2.29 -0.52
C VAL A 53 26.47 -3.06 -1.75
N GLY A 54 27.12 -2.40 -2.73
CA GLY A 54 27.68 -3.05 -3.90
C GLY A 54 28.85 -4.02 -3.56
N ARG A 55 29.65 -3.69 -2.54
CA ARG A 55 30.68 -4.60 -2.03
C ARG A 55 30.06 -5.82 -1.35
N TYR A 56 29.07 -5.63 -0.49
CA TYR A 56 28.36 -6.71 0.19
C TYR A 56 27.56 -7.61 -0.77
N TRP A 57 27.07 -7.05 -1.89
CA TRP A 57 26.45 -7.84 -2.95
C TRP A 57 27.39 -8.93 -3.49
N ARG A 58 28.63 -8.60 -3.77
CA ARG A 58 29.62 -9.59 -4.28
C ARG A 58 29.93 -10.68 -3.25
N ILE A 59 30.03 -10.31 -1.98
CA ILE A 59 30.24 -11.26 -0.88
C ILE A 59 29.04 -12.20 -0.77
N ALA A 60 27.84 -11.64 -0.82
CA ALA A 60 26.61 -12.43 -0.75
C ALA A 60 26.46 -13.41 -1.95
N GLN A 61 26.85 -12.98 -3.15
CA GLN A 61 26.85 -13.86 -4.33
C GLN A 61 27.81 -15.05 -4.17
N ALA A 62 28.99 -14.85 -3.56
CA ALA A 62 29.92 -15.94 -3.28
C ALA A 62 29.30 -16.96 -2.31
N HIS A 63 28.76 -16.51 -1.18
CA HIS A 63 28.06 -17.38 -0.23
C HIS A 63 26.87 -18.11 -0.85
N TRP A 64 26.09 -17.42 -1.69
CA TRP A 64 24.97 -18.03 -2.40
C TRP A 64 25.44 -19.15 -3.36
N SER A 65 26.50 -18.91 -4.11
CA SER A 65 27.02 -19.90 -5.06
C SER A 65 27.42 -21.20 -4.36
N GLU A 66 28.10 -21.12 -3.21
CA GLU A 66 28.45 -22.28 -2.39
C GLU A 66 27.20 -23.02 -1.87
N PHE A 67 26.25 -22.28 -1.32
CA PHE A 67 24.99 -22.83 -0.81
C PHE A 67 24.15 -23.50 -1.91
N ALA A 68 23.97 -22.84 -3.05
CA ALA A 68 23.15 -23.32 -4.15
C ALA A 68 23.72 -24.63 -4.75
N ASN A 69 25.04 -24.72 -4.89
CA ASN A 69 25.70 -25.90 -5.41
C ASN A 69 25.60 -27.10 -4.44
N ALA A 70 25.60 -26.86 -3.14
CA ALA A 70 25.53 -27.92 -2.12
C ALA A 70 24.11 -28.37 -1.78
N ARG A 71 23.09 -27.53 -2.09
CA ARG A 71 21.74 -27.68 -1.56
C ARG A 71 21.03 -28.98 -1.95
N GLU A 72 21.20 -29.44 -3.20
CA GLU A 72 20.49 -30.62 -3.71
C GLU A 72 21.05 -31.95 -3.19
N GLN A 73 22.31 -31.94 -2.79
CA GLN A 73 23.01 -33.15 -2.37
C GLN A 73 23.38 -33.15 -0.88
N ALA A 74 22.83 -32.19 -0.10
CA ALA A 74 23.20 -32.05 1.30
C ALA A 74 22.69 -33.22 2.17
N GLU A 75 23.59 -33.93 2.83
CA GLU A 75 23.24 -34.94 3.84
C GLU A 75 22.59 -34.30 5.08
N ASP A 76 22.99 -33.06 5.44
CA ASP A 76 22.41 -32.25 6.50
C ASP A 76 21.86 -30.92 5.93
N PRO A 77 20.64 -30.90 5.39
CA PRO A 77 20.03 -29.70 4.82
C PRO A 77 19.81 -28.58 5.84
N HIS A 78 19.61 -28.91 7.10
CA HIS A 78 19.43 -27.90 8.15
C HIS A 78 20.77 -27.24 8.52
N GLY A 79 21.82 -28.03 8.72
CA GLY A 79 23.16 -27.50 8.99
C GLY A 79 23.70 -26.70 7.82
N LEU A 80 23.38 -27.08 6.57
CA LEU A 80 23.76 -26.30 5.40
C LEU A 80 23.09 -24.94 5.40
N ALA A 81 21.77 -24.89 5.55
CA ALA A 81 21.01 -23.63 5.62
C ALA A 81 21.48 -22.76 6.80
N SER A 82 21.74 -23.39 7.94
CA SER A 82 22.21 -22.69 9.15
C SER A 82 23.57 -22.02 8.93
N ARG A 83 24.53 -22.73 8.34
CA ARG A 83 25.86 -22.16 8.01
C ARG A 83 25.72 -20.99 7.03
N PHE A 84 24.97 -21.18 5.96
CA PHE A 84 24.77 -20.16 4.94
C PHE A 84 24.12 -18.88 5.51
N VAL A 85 22.99 -19.02 6.19
CA VAL A 85 22.25 -17.86 6.73
C VAL A 85 23.07 -17.13 7.79
N GLN A 86 23.77 -17.87 8.67
CA GLN A 86 24.64 -17.25 9.68
C GLN A 86 25.83 -16.54 9.04
N ALA A 87 26.44 -17.09 7.97
CA ALA A 87 27.49 -16.42 7.22
C ALA A 87 26.99 -15.14 6.58
N LEU A 88 25.83 -15.18 5.91
CA LEU A 88 25.21 -13.96 5.38
C LEU A 88 24.98 -12.91 6.46
N MET A 89 24.44 -13.29 7.61
CA MET A 89 24.16 -12.35 8.69
C MET A 89 25.44 -11.70 9.23
N ARG A 90 26.53 -12.46 9.39
CA ARG A 90 27.81 -11.91 9.88
C ARG A 90 28.53 -11.09 8.84
N ASP A 91 28.73 -11.65 7.64
CA ASP A 91 29.67 -11.12 6.65
C ASP A 91 29.04 -10.08 5.74
N VAL A 92 27.70 -10.09 5.61
CA VAL A 92 26.96 -9.22 4.70
C VAL A 92 26.06 -8.24 5.45
N PHE A 93 25.29 -8.72 6.43
CA PHE A 93 24.29 -7.90 7.12
C PHE A 93 24.76 -7.32 8.46
N GLY A 94 26.06 -7.39 8.76
CA GLY A 94 26.67 -6.69 9.88
C GLY A 94 26.40 -7.25 11.27
N ALA A 95 25.88 -8.49 11.38
CA ALA A 95 25.65 -9.17 12.66
C ALA A 95 26.93 -9.87 13.16
N SER A 96 28.00 -9.11 13.36
CA SER A 96 29.32 -9.65 13.74
C SER A 96 29.33 -10.35 15.09
N ASP A 97 28.40 -10.03 15.97
CA ASP A 97 28.19 -10.60 17.30
C ASP A 97 27.19 -11.78 17.32
N LEU A 98 26.83 -12.31 16.15
CA LEU A 98 25.88 -13.42 16.03
C LEU A 98 26.37 -14.66 16.76
N GLN A 99 25.57 -15.15 17.71
CA GLN A 99 25.86 -16.35 18.52
C GLN A 99 24.84 -17.45 18.22
N PRO A 100 25.26 -18.67 17.86
CA PRO A 100 24.36 -19.81 17.78
C PRO A 100 23.96 -20.27 19.18
N HIS A 101 22.73 -20.75 19.34
CA HIS A 101 22.24 -21.32 20.58
C HIS A 101 22.40 -22.84 20.55
N ALA A 102 23.18 -23.38 21.51
CA ALA A 102 23.35 -24.81 21.70
C ALA A 102 22.14 -25.47 22.40
N ALA A 103 21.36 -24.69 23.15
CA ALA A 103 20.16 -25.10 23.84
C ALA A 103 19.02 -24.11 23.58
N PRO A 104 17.73 -24.54 23.70
CA PRO A 104 16.59 -23.64 23.62
C PRO A 104 16.69 -22.47 24.60
N VAL A 105 16.22 -21.29 24.19
CA VAL A 105 16.13 -20.13 25.07
C VAL A 105 14.90 -20.27 25.96
N GLU A 106 15.07 -20.09 27.25
CA GLU A 106 14.00 -20.15 28.25
C GLU A 106 13.42 -18.76 28.49
N ILE A 107 12.07 -18.64 28.37
CA ILE A 107 11.33 -17.44 28.73
C ILE A 107 10.12 -17.87 29.56
N GLY A 108 10.14 -17.53 30.86
CA GLY A 108 9.16 -18.05 31.83
C GLY A 108 9.27 -19.57 31.94
N GLU A 109 8.15 -20.28 31.76
CA GLU A 109 8.09 -21.75 31.78
C GLU A 109 8.24 -22.41 30.38
N ARG A 110 8.55 -21.64 29.33
CA ARG A 110 8.57 -22.13 27.95
C ARG A 110 9.97 -22.13 27.37
N LEU A 111 10.25 -23.14 26.55
CA LEU A 111 11.49 -23.31 25.83
C LEU A 111 11.29 -22.95 24.35
N TYR A 112 12.18 -22.12 23.82
CA TYR A 112 12.15 -21.64 22.45
C TYR A 112 13.44 -22.06 21.73
N PRO A 113 13.40 -23.07 20.86
CA PRO A 113 14.59 -23.56 20.14
C PRO A 113 14.95 -22.64 18.97
N ILE A 114 15.20 -21.35 19.24
CA ILE A 114 15.71 -20.43 18.21
C ILE A 114 17.16 -20.82 17.86
N THR A 115 17.54 -20.61 16.60
CA THR A 115 18.82 -21.11 16.08
C THR A 115 20.00 -20.26 16.53
N ALA A 116 19.86 -18.95 16.50
CA ALA A 116 20.91 -17.99 16.85
C ALA A 116 20.29 -16.65 17.25
N SER A 117 21.09 -15.78 17.85
CA SER A 117 20.74 -14.38 18.02
C SER A 117 21.96 -13.46 17.95
N ALA A 118 21.71 -12.21 17.60
CA ALA A 118 22.69 -11.13 17.60
C ALA A 118 22.17 -9.92 18.37
N ARG A 119 23.01 -8.90 18.54
CA ARG A 119 22.64 -7.64 19.21
C ARG A 119 22.08 -7.86 20.61
N THR A 120 22.74 -8.78 21.36
CA THR A 120 22.31 -9.14 22.72
C THR A 120 20.84 -9.59 22.76
N GLY A 121 20.44 -10.45 21.80
CA GLY A 121 19.07 -10.98 21.69
C GLY A 121 18.06 -10.12 20.91
N ARG A 122 18.44 -8.93 20.44
CA ARG A 122 17.56 -8.05 19.64
C ARG A 122 17.19 -8.61 18.26
N LEU A 123 18.08 -9.45 17.74
CA LEU A 123 17.91 -10.10 16.43
C LEU A 123 17.90 -11.62 16.60
N PRO A 124 16.76 -12.22 16.95
CA PRO A 124 16.61 -13.69 16.95
C PRO A 124 16.49 -14.22 15.52
N LEU A 125 17.09 -15.39 15.29
CA LEU A 125 17.03 -16.12 14.03
C LEU A 125 16.48 -17.53 14.26
N VAL A 126 15.51 -17.92 13.43
CA VAL A 126 15.03 -19.29 13.32
C VAL A 126 15.34 -19.80 11.91
N ILE A 127 16.13 -20.86 11.81
CA ILE A 127 16.59 -21.36 10.51
C ILE A 127 15.96 -22.74 10.26
N ALA A 128 15.28 -22.88 9.15
CA ALA A 128 14.70 -24.12 8.66
C ALA A 128 15.69 -24.87 7.74
N ALA A 129 15.42 -26.15 7.48
CA ALA A 129 16.21 -26.91 6.53
C ALA A 129 16.06 -26.34 5.09
N ALA A 130 17.08 -26.48 4.26
CA ALA A 130 17.18 -25.86 2.94
C ALA A 130 16.00 -26.17 1.99
N HIS A 131 15.34 -27.31 2.15
CA HIS A 131 14.17 -27.72 1.34
C HIS A 131 12.83 -27.53 2.06
N GLN A 132 12.84 -27.15 3.35
CA GLN A 132 11.64 -27.03 4.17
C GLN A 132 10.97 -25.66 4.00
N ARG A 133 9.66 -25.63 3.86
CA ARG A 133 8.90 -24.35 3.84
C ARG A 133 8.88 -23.74 5.23
N LEU A 134 8.95 -22.40 5.31
CA LEU A 134 8.94 -21.68 6.59
C LEU A 134 7.66 -21.90 7.42
N ASP A 135 6.55 -22.23 6.74
CA ASP A 135 5.24 -22.49 7.35
C ASP A 135 5.00 -24.01 7.59
N GLU A 136 5.93 -24.87 7.21
CA GLU A 136 5.83 -26.31 7.40
C GLU A 136 6.09 -26.69 8.86
N ARG A 137 5.20 -27.51 9.41
CA ARG A 137 5.29 -27.94 10.81
C ARG A 137 6.32 -29.04 10.98
N ASP A 138 7.16 -28.87 12.00
CA ASP A 138 8.20 -29.84 12.38
C ASP A 138 8.29 -29.92 13.91
N ARG A 139 8.68 -31.09 14.42
CA ARG A 139 8.91 -31.32 15.86
C ARG A 139 10.07 -30.48 16.39
N ARG A 140 11.05 -30.16 15.55
CA ARG A 140 12.23 -29.34 15.89
C ARG A 140 11.85 -27.98 16.45
N TYR A 141 10.76 -27.39 15.96
CA TYR A 141 10.31 -26.05 16.38
C TYR A 141 9.19 -26.08 17.43
N GLY A 142 8.82 -27.30 17.85
CA GLY A 142 7.73 -27.51 18.79
C GLY A 142 8.20 -27.57 20.25
N ASP A 143 7.25 -27.51 21.14
CA ASP A 143 7.41 -27.74 22.58
C ASP A 143 6.36 -28.74 23.05
N SER A 144 6.75 -29.63 24.00
CA SER A 144 5.85 -30.56 24.69
C SER A 144 4.96 -31.40 23.77
N GLY A 145 5.52 -31.87 22.62
CA GLY A 145 4.81 -32.74 21.67
C GLY A 145 3.99 -32.02 20.61
N ARG A 146 3.87 -30.70 20.65
CA ARG A 146 3.25 -29.88 19.60
C ARG A 146 4.26 -29.60 18.50
N GLN A 147 3.84 -29.79 17.24
CA GLN A 147 4.64 -29.38 16.07
C GLN A 147 4.33 -27.91 15.75
N ARG A 148 5.39 -27.14 15.44
CA ARG A 148 5.31 -25.76 14.95
C ARG A 148 6.10 -25.61 13.66
N SER A 149 5.84 -24.55 12.91
CA SER A 149 6.72 -24.15 11.82
C SER A 149 7.85 -23.26 12.33
N ALA A 150 8.91 -23.12 11.53
CA ALA A 150 10.01 -22.19 11.85
C ALA A 150 9.51 -20.75 12.03
N PHE A 151 8.61 -20.32 11.16
CA PHE A 151 7.97 -19.01 11.26
C PHE A 151 7.08 -18.90 12.51
N GLY A 152 6.27 -19.94 12.81
CA GLY A 152 5.44 -19.97 14.01
C GLY A 152 6.25 -19.91 15.30
N LEU A 153 7.40 -20.62 15.37
CA LEU A 153 8.33 -20.51 16.51
C LEU A 153 8.85 -19.08 16.67
N LEU A 154 9.27 -18.43 15.57
CA LEU A 154 9.76 -17.05 15.62
C LEU A 154 8.67 -16.10 16.15
N GLN A 155 7.43 -16.21 15.67
CA GLN A 155 6.30 -15.41 16.14
C GLN A 155 6.02 -15.60 17.63
N ASP A 156 5.98 -16.86 18.09
CA ASP A 156 5.75 -17.16 19.50
C ASP A 156 6.90 -16.64 20.39
N TYR A 157 8.13 -16.71 19.91
CA TYR A 157 9.28 -16.14 20.62
C TYR A 157 9.20 -14.61 20.71
N LEU A 158 8.93 -13.93 19.59
CA LEU A 158 8.80 -12.45 19.57
C LEU A 158 7.66 -11.95 20.47
N ASN A 159 6.57 -12.71 20.58
CA ASN A 159 5.46 -12.36 21.45
C ASN A 159 5.78 -12.55 22.94
N ALA A 160 6.79 -13.37 23.26
CA ALA A 160 7.19 -13.67 24.63
C ALA A 160 8.42 -12.90 25.10
N ALA A 161 9.28 -12.48 24.17
CA ALA A 161 10.59 -11.90 24.45
C ALA A 161 10.54 -10.36 24.51
N ASP A 162 10.71 -9.77 25.69
CA ASP A 162 10.84 -8.31 25.84
C ASP A 162 12.09 -7.74 25.11
N ALA A 163 13.07 -8.58 24.89
CA ALA A 163 14.34 -8.18 24.28
C ALA A 163 14.26 -7.95 22.77
N ALA A 164 13.29 -8.51 22.06
CA ALA A 164 13.18 -8.46 20.61
C ALA A 164 11.77 -8.16 20.15
N VAL A 165 11.62 -7.15 19.28
CA VAL A 165 10.36 -6.81 18.60
C VAL A 165 10.36 -7.37 17.17
N TRP A 166 11.53 -7.50 16.57
CA TRP A 166 11.74 -7.98 15.20
C TRP A 166 12.66 -9.21 15.20
N GLY A 167 12.45 -10.09 14.22
CA GLY A 167 13.29 -11.27 14.05
C GLY A 167 13.24 -11.81 12.63
N ILE A 168 14.08 -12.81 12.34
CA ILE A 168 14.25 -13.37 11.01
C ILE A 168 14.01 -14.89 11.05
N ALA A 169 13.18 -15.38 10.11
CA ALA A 169 13.10 -16.80 9.77
C ALA A 169 13.65 -17.02 8.36
N SER A 170 14.44 -18.08 8.15
CA SER A 170 15.00 -18.38 6.83
C SER A 170 15.24 -19.88 6.66
N ASN A 171 15.15 -20.34 5.39
CA ASN A 171 15.61 -21.67 4.98
C ASN A 171 16.80 -21.60 4.00
N GLY A 172 17.41 -20.41 3.87
CA GLY A 172 18.47 -20.14 2.92
C GLY A 172 17.98 -19.74 1.53
N SER A 173 16.81 -20.19 1.08
CA SER A 173 16.20 -19.76 -0.19
C SER A 173 15.21 -18.62 0.00
N LEU A 174 14.51 -18.60 1.12
CA LEU A 174 13.61 -17.53 1.56
C LEU A 174 14.12 -16.92 2.86
N LEU A 175 13.97 -15.62 3.01
CA LEU A 175 14.25 -14.90 4.23
C LEU A 175 13.06 -14.03 4.58
N ARG A 176 12.49 -14.23 5.76
CA ARG A 176 11.30 -13.56 6.24
C ARG A 176 11.63 -12.71 7.46
N LEU A 177 11.49 -11.39 7.33
CA LEU A 177 11.54 -10.44 8.43
C LEU A 177 10.16 -10.34 9.05
N ALA A 178 10.05 -10.62 10.34
CA ALA A 178 8.80 -10.58 11.08
C ALA A 178 8.87 -9.66 12.30
N ARG A 179 7.73 -9.18 12.73
CA ARG A 179 7.55 -8.39 13.95
C ARG A 179 6.68 -9.15 14.94
N ASP A 180 6.79 -8.81 16.22
CA ASP A 180 5.87 -9.29 17.24
C ASP A 180 4.41 -9.00 16.83
N ASN A 181 3.49 -9.85 17.28
CA ASN A 181 2.13 -9.89 16.78
C ASN A 181 1.08 -9.64 17.86
N ALA A 182 1.50 -9.22 19.06
CA ALA A 182 0.63 -9.09 20.23
C ALA A 182 -0.61 -8.18 20.00
N SER A 183 -0.55 -7.30 19.00
CA SER A 183 -1.64 -6.38 18.63
C SER A 183 -2.24 -6.63 17.26
N LEU A 184 -1.80 -7.66 16.51
CA LEU A 184 -2.24 -7.93 15.14
C LEU A 184 -3.13 -9.17 15.09
N THR A 185 -4.27 -9.08 14.45
CA THR A 185 -5.20 -10.21 14.23
C THR A 185 -4.67 -11.22 13.21
N ARG A 186 -3.65 -10.85 12.43
CA ARG A 186 -3.00 -11.70 11.43
C ARG A 186 -1.49 -11.52 11.48
N PRO A 187 -0.71 -12.60 11.22
CA PRO A 187 0.74 -12.51 11.09
C PRO A 187 1.14 -11.53 9.97
N ALA A 188 2.21 -10.77 10.20
CA ALA A 188 2.71 -9.80 9.24
C ALA A 188 4.23 -9.98 9.05
N TRP A 189 4.67 -9.99 7.78
CA TRP A 189 6.09 -10.17 7.43
C TRP A 189 6.46 -9.50 6.11
N ILE A 190 7.76 -9.32 5.92
CA ILE A 190 8.38 -9.00 4.63
C ILE A 190 9.26 -10.19 4.26
N GLU A 191 9.01 -10.81 3.12
CA GLU A 191 9.74 -11.99 2.64
C GLU A 191 10.56 -11.65 1.41
N ALA A 192 11.84 -12.02 1.44
CA ALA A 192 12.75 -11.95 0.32
C ALA A 192 12.98 -13.34 -0.26
N ASP A 193 12.76 -13.52 -1.55
CA ASP A 193 13.16 -14.70 -2.30
C ASP A 193 14.64 -14.59 -2.69
N LEU A 194 15.51 -15.12 -1.82
CA LEU A 194 16.96 -15.09 -2.03
C LEU A 194 17.36 -15.90 -3.26
N ALA A 195 16.62 -16.97 -3.58
CA ALA A 195 16.89 -17.77 -4.76
C ALA A 195 16.71 -16.92 -6.03
N ARG A 196 15.61 -16.17 -6.14
CA ARG A 196 15.40 -15.26 -7.26
C ARG A 196 16.37 -14.08 -7.24
N ILE A 197 16.62 -13.49 -6.08
CA ILE A 197 17.54 -12.35 -5.96
C ILE A 197 18.90 -12.69 -6.55
N PHE A 198 19.45 -13.84 -6.20
CA PHE A 198 20.80 -14.22 -6.63
C PHE A 198 20.83 -14.87 -8.02
N SER A 199 19.87 -15.74 -8.37
CA SER A 199 19.85 -16.42 -9.68
C SER A 199 19.49 -15.48 -10.83
N GLU A 200 18.64 -14.47 -10.60
CA GLU A 200 18.25 -13.46 -11.58
C GLU A 200 19.10 -12.18 -11.46
N GLU A 201 20.13 -12.15 -10.62
CA GLU A 201 21.02 -11.00 -10.38
C GLU A 201 20.27 -9.70 -10.03
N ARG A 202 19.25 -9.79 -9.19
CA ARG A 202 18.34 -8.67 -8.84
C ARG A 202 18.97 -7.76 -7.78
N TYR A 203 19.96 -6.99 -8.17
CA TYR A 203 20.70 -6.08 -7.28
C TYR A 203 19.82 -5.07 -6.55
N ALA A 204 18.75 -4.57 -7.19
CA ALA A 204 17.84 -3.60 -6.56
C ALA A 204 17.08 -4.23 -5.36
N ASP A 205 16.60 -5.47 -5.52
CA ASP A 205 15.93 -6.24 -4.45
C ASP A 205 16.92 -6.55 -3.31
N PHE A 206 18.15 -6.96 -3.64
CA PHE A 206 19.21 -7.14 -2.65
C PHE A 206 19.53 -5.86 -1.89
N SER A 207 19.66 -4.73 -2.59
CA SER A 207 19.96 -3.43 -1.99
C SER A 207 18.89 -3.04 -0.97
N LEU A 208 17.60 -3.18 -1.34
CA LEU A 208 16.49 -2.95 -0.41
C LEU A 208 16.56 -3.91 0.78
N LEU A 209 16.75 -5.21 0.54
CA LEU A 209 16.87 -6.21 1.60
C LEU A 209 18.01 -5.85 2.55
N TRP A 210 19.19 -5.48 2.03
CA TRP A 210 20.33 -5.08 2.84
C TRP A 210 20.01 -3.90 3.75
N LEU A 211 19.33 -2.88 3.22
CA LEU A 211 18.92 -1.71 3.99
C LEU A 211 17.92 -2.06 5.09
N LEU A 212 17.06 -3.06 4.87
CA LEU A 212 16.02 -3.49 5.81
C LEU A 212 16.56 -4.34 6.96
N ILE A 213 17.45 -5.31 6.66
CA ILE A 213 17.83 -6.36 7.63
C ILE A 213 19.27 -6.23 8.14
N HIS A 214 20.00 -5.19 7.76
CA HIS A 214 21.30 -4.91 8.38
C HIS A 214 21.16 -4.86 9.91
N ALA A 215 22.07 -5.48 10.65
CA ALA A 215 21.96 -5.66 12.10
C ALA A 215 21.69 -4.36 12.88
N SER A 216 22.19 -3.22 12.39
CA SER A 216 21.92 -1.91 12.98
C SER A 216 20.44 -1.53 13.00
N ARG A 217 19.59 -2.14 12.17
CA ARG A 217 18.15 -1.86 12.10
C ARG A 217 17.38 -2.39 13.30
N PHE A 218 17.94 -3.38 13.98
CA PHE A 218 17.33 -4.00 15.16
C PHE A 218 17.62 -3.24 16.47
N GLY A 219 18.24 -2.08 16.38
CA GLY A 219 18.44 -1.17 17.49
C GLY A 219 19.75 -1.39 18.27
N ASN A 220 19.94 -0.53 19.28
CA ASN A 220 21.09 -0.64 20.19
C ASN A 220 20.71 -1.56 21.37
N PRO A 221 21.56 -2.52 21.78
CA PRO A 221 21.34 -3.33 22.98
C PRO A 221 21.02 -2.54 24.27
N ASP A 222 21.58 -1.35 24.39
CA ASP A 222 21.38 -0.47 25.58
C ASP A 222 20.09 0.36 25.56
N ALA A 223 19.32 0.33 24.46
CA ALA A 223 18.06 1.05 24.31
C ALA A 223 16.85 0.10 24.48
N LEU A 224 15.63 0.61 24.49
CA LEU A 224 14.42 -0.21 24.44
C LEU A 224 14.28 -0.89 23.05
N ALA A 225 13.74 -2.12 23.01
CA ALA A 225 13.55 -2.86 21.76
C ALA A 225 12.69 -2.10 20.74
N ALA A 226 11.67 -1.40 21.23
CA ALA A 226 10.80 -0.55 20.42
C ALA A 226 11.47 0.74 19.88
N GLN A 227 12.68 1.08 20.32
CA GLN A 227 13.43 2.25 19.85
C GLN A 227 14.39 1.91 18.70
N CYS A 228 14.09 0.91 17.90
CA CYS A 228 14.89 0.53 16.75
C CYS A 228 14.46 1.28 15.47
N PRO A 229 15.36 1.44 14.48
CA PRO A 229 15.03 2.07 13.21
C PRO A 229 13.87 1.42 12.46
N LEU A 230 13.68 0.11 12.55
CA LEU A 230 12.53 -0.59 11.96
C LEU A 230 11.19 -0.12 12.56
N GLU A 231 11.12 0.05 13.88
CA GLU A 231 9.91 0.61 14.53
C GLU A 231 9.70 2.07 14.15
N THR A 232 10.76 2.87 14.10
CA THR A 232 10.67 4.26 13.62
C THR A 232 10.08 4.31 12.20
N TRP A 233 10.53 3.43 11.31
CA TRP A 233 9.99 3.35 9.94
C TRP A 233 8.55 2.89 9.92
N ARG A 234 8.21 1.90 10.72
CA ARG A 234 6.84 1.40 10.82
C ARG A 234 5.87 2.46 11.33
N GLU A 235 6.21 3.16 12.40
CA GLU A 235 5.36 4.23 12.94
C GLU A 235 5.24 5.41 11.96
N ALA A 236 6.35 5.82 11.34
CA ALA A 236 6.32 6.89 10.34
C ALA A 236 5.49 6.48 9.11
N SER A 237 5.56 5.21 8.68
CA SER A 237 4.74 4.71 7.57
C SER A 237 3.26 4.67 7.91
N LYS A 238 2.89 4.30 9.14
CA LYS A 238 1.51 4.34 9.62
C LYS A 238 0.96 5.77 9.67
N GLU A 239 1.74 6.72 10.21
CA GLU A 239 1.35 8.12 10.22
C GLU A 239 1.16 8.66 8.80
N GLN A 240 2.06 8.32 7.89
CA GLN A 240 1.93 8.71 6.48
C GLN A 240 0.68 8.09 5.86
N GLY A 241 0.41 6.81 6.09
CA GLY A 241 -0.79 6.12 5.63
C GLY A 241 -2.07 6.74 6.21
N THR A 242 -2.09 7.12 7.48
CA THR A 242 -3.23 7.81 8.10
C THR A 242 -3.44 9.19 7.49
N ARG A 243 -2.38 9.98 7.36
CA ARG A 243 -2.45 11.30 6.71
C ARG A 243 -2.88 11.22 5.25
N ALA A 244 -2.44 10.20 4.52
CA ALA A 244 -2.86 9.96 3.13
C ALA A 244 -4.35 9.63 3.05
N ARG A 245 -4.86 8.77 3.95
CA ARG A 245 -6.29 8.44 4.05
C ARG A 245 -7.14 9.66 4.39
N ASP A 246 -6.72 10.48 5.36
CA ASP A 246 -7.43 11.70 5.74
C ASP A 246 -7.52 12.69 4.56
N LYS A 247 -6.41 12.87 3.83
CA LYS A 247 -6.38 13.73 2.64
C LYS A 247 -7.22 13.17 1.50
N LEU A 248 -7.23 11.83 1.33
CA LEU A 248 -8.07 11.18 0.34
C LEU A 248 -9.55 11.38 0.67
N ARG A 249 -9.95 11.16 1.92
CA ARG A 249 -11.30 11.46 2.42
C ARG A 249 -11.69 12.90 2.12
N GLN A 250 -10.82 13.85 2.47
CA GLN A 250 -11.06 15.27 2.17
C GLN A 250 -11.21 15.51 0.66
N GLY A 251 -10.35 14.90 -0.16
CA GLY A 251 -10.45 15.02 -1.62
C GLY A 251 -11.76 14.49 -2.18
N VAL A 252 -12.27 13.36 -1.64
CA VAL A 252 -13.56 12.80 -2.03
C VAL A 252 -14.73 13.69 -1.56
N GLU A 253 -14.67 14.24 -0.35
CA GLU A 253 -15.65 15.20 0.17
C GLU A 253 -15.70 16.47 -0.70
N GLU A 254 -14.54 17.03 -1.06
CA GLU A 254 -14.45 18.18 -1.94
C GLU A 254 -14.95 17.86 -3.37
N ALA A 255 -14.73 16.64 -3.87
CA ALA A 255 -15.27 16.20 -5.15
C ALA A 255 -16.81 16.10 -5.13
N LEU A 256 -17.40 15.58 -4.03
CA LEU A 256 -18.83 15.52 -3.84
C LEU A 256 -19.44 16.93 -3.82
N LEU A 257 -18.81 17.89 -3.15
CA LEU A 257 -19.25 19.29 -3.13
C LEU A 257 -19.19 19.92 -4.52
N ALA A 258 -18.10 19.69 -5.27
CA ALA A 258 -17.93 20.21 -6.62
C ALA A 258 -18.99 19.66 -7.58
N LEU A 259 -19.27 18.35 -7.54
CA LEU A 259 -20.30 17.72 -8.35
C LEU A 259 -21.70 18.17 -7.93
N GLY A 260 -22.01 18.09 -6.63
CA GLY A 260 -23.31 18.43 -6.11
C GLY A 260 -23.70 19.89 -6.41
N GLN A 261 -22.79 20.83 -6.17
CA GLN A 261 -23.01 22.23 -6.55
C GLN A 261 -22.98 22.42 -8.06
N GLY A 262 -22.13 21.69 -8.78
CA GLY A 262 -22.00 21.78 -10.23
C GLY A 262 -23.31 21.46 -10.95
N PHE A 263 -23.99 20.36 -10.61
CA PHE A 263 -25.29 20.01 -11.18
C PHE A 263 -26.36 21.06 -10.86
N LEU A 264 -26.38 21.58 -9.64
CA LEU A 264 -27.38 22.60 -9.24
C LEU A 264 -27.12 23.98 -9.86
N SER A 265 -25.92 24.27 -10.32
CA SER A 265 -25.54 25.54 -10.92
C SER A 265 -25.90 25.62 -12.40
N GLU A 266 -26.08 24.48 -13.09
CA GLU A 266 -26.39 24.49 -14.52
C GLU A 266 -27.83 24.92 -14.82
N ALA A 267 -27.98 25.85 -15.76
CA ALA A 267 -29.29 26.38 -16.13
C ALA A 267 -30.23 25.28 -16.69
N ALA A 268 -29.66 24.35 -17.45
CA ALA A 268 -30.41 23.23 -18.05
C ALA A 268 -31.04 22.30 -17.00
N ASN A 269 -30.49 22.26 -15.77
CA ASN A 269 -30.99 21.41 -14.68
C ASN A 269 -32.08 22.06 -13.82
N GLN A 270 -32.89 22.95 -14.39
CA GLN A 270 -34.03 23.51 -13.67
C GLN A 270 -35.02 22.45 -13.17
N PRO A 271 -35.33 21.36 -13.93
CA PRO A 271 -36.19 20.29 -13.43
C PRO A 271 -35.65 19.59 -12.19
N LEU A 272 -34.33 19.40 -12.09
CA LEU A 272 -33.65 18.82 -10.91
C LEU A 272 -33.81 19.72 -9.69
N ARG A 273 -33.63 21.04 -9.85
CA ARG A 273 -33.82 22.02 -8.75
C ARG A 273 -35.27 22.07 -8.28
N ASP A 274 -36.20 22.05 -9.21
CA ASP A 274 -37.62 22.05 -8.89
C ASP A 274 -38.05 20.79 -8.15
N ALA A 275 -37.53 19.64 -8.55
CA ALA A 275 -37.77 18.38 -7.86
C ALA A 275 -37.19 18.37 -6.41
N LEU A 276 -36.01 18.95 -6.20
CA LEU A 276 -35.44 19.12 -4.87
C LEU A 276 -36.20 20.14 -4.02
N ALA A 277 -36.59 21.26 -4.59
CA ALA A 277 -37.32 22.31 -3.90
C ALA A 277 -38.73 21.85 -3.50
N SER A 278 -39.43 21.08 -4.36
CA SER A 278 -40.76 20.51 -4.07
C SER A 278 -40.71 19.28 -3.15
N GLY A 279 -39.54 18.69 -2.93
CA GLY A 279 -39.38 17.43 -2.18
C GLY A 279 -39.75 16.17 -2.98
N THR A 280 -40.03 16.29 -4.29
CA THR A 280 -40.26 15.14 -5.18
C THR A 280 -39.00 14.27 -5.29
N LEU A 281 -37.82 14.89 -5.31
CA LEU A 281 -36.54 14.26 -5.11
C LEU A 281 -36.03 14.58 -3.70
N ASP A 282 -35.89 13.56 -2.87
CA ASP A 282 -35.32 13.73 -1.52
C ASP A 282 -33.83 14.09 -1.59
N ARG A 283 -33.39 14.97 -0.67
CA ARG A 283 -32.00 15.42 -0.59
C ARG A 283 -31.01 14.26 -0.36
N ASN A 284 -31.40 13.23 0.42
CA ASN A 284 -30.57 12.05 0.63
C ASN A 284 -30.53 11.19 -0.65
N ALA A 285 -31.61 11.08 -1.40
CA ALA A 285 -31.62 10.39 -2.70
C ALA A 285 -30.68 11.06 -3.70
N TYR A 286 -30.70 12.39 -3.78
CA TYR A 286 -29.73 13.15 -4.59
C TYR A 286 -28.28 12.90 -4.14
N PHE A 287 -28.04 12.95 -2.84
CA PHE A 287 -26.70 12.67 -2.26
C PHE A 287 -26.23 11.24 -2.54
N GLN A 288 -27.12 10.25 -2.46
CA GLN A 288 -26.78 8.86 -2.82
C GLN A 288 -26.37 8.71 -4.30
N GLN A 289 -26.99 9.45 -5.20
CA GLN A 289 -26.57 9.46 -6.60
C GLN A 289 -25.20 10.12 -6.77
N LEU A 290 -24.91 11.22 -6.06
CA LEU A 290 -23.58 11.84 -6.06
C LEU A 290 -22.49 10.89 -5.53
N LEU A 291 -22.76 10.16 -4.45
CA LEU A 291 -21.87 9.13 -3.93
C LEU A 291 -21.58 8.05 -4.97
N ARG A 292 -22.62 7.52 -5.63
CA ARG A 292 -22.47 6.52 -6.68
C ARG A 292 -21.68 7.06 -7.87
N LEU A 293 -21.89 8.30 -8.27
CA LEU A 293 -21.13 8.95 -9.33
C LEU A 293 -19.64 9.05 -8.96
N VAL A 294 -19.31 9.47 -7.73
CA VAL A 294 -17.92 9.51 -7.25
C VAL A 294 -17.32 8.11 -7.26
N TYR A 295 -18.07 7.07 -6.87
CA TYR A 295 -17.58 5.68 -6.95
C TYR A 295 -17.35 5.21 -8.39
N ARG A 296 -18.21 5.59 -9.34
CA ARG A 296 -17.98 5.34 -10.77
C ARG A 296 -16.66 5.96 -11.23
N LEU A 297 -16.36 7.20 -10.80
CA LEU A 297 -15.09 7.87 -11.12
C LEU A 297 -13.88 7.20 -10.47
N ILE A 298 -13.97 6.83 -9.18
CA ILE A 298 -12.90 6.12 -8.47
C ILE A 298 -12.66 4.74 -9.09
N PHE A 299 -13.73 4.01 -9.42
CA PHE A 299 -13.63 2.72 -10.09
C PHE A 299 -12.90 2.85 -11.43
N LEU A 300 -13.26 3.83 -12.26
CA LEU A 300 -12.60 4.10 -13.53
C LEU A 300 -11.12 4.44 -13.35
N LEU A 301 -10.77 5.31 -12.39
CA LEU A 301 -9.38 5.62 -12.06
C LEU A 301 -8.60 4.35 -11.69
N THR A 302 -9.20 3.49 -10.88
CA THR A 302 -8.57 2.25 -10.40
C THR A 302 -8.36 1.25 -11.53
N ILE A 303 -9.41 0.97 -12.32
CA ILE A 303 -9.37 -0.08 -13.35
C ILE A 303 -8.52 0.32 -14.55
N GLU A 304 -8.52 1.62 -14.92
CA GLU A 304 -7.63 2.17 -15.95
C GLU A 304 -6.15 2.06 -15.52
N GLU A 305 -5.83 2.36 -14.25
CA GLU A 305 -4.47 2.28 -13.75
C GLU A 305 -3.96 0.84 -13.62
N ARG A 306 -4.86 -0.11 -13.36
CA ARG A 306 -4.55 -1.55 -13.33
C ARG A 306 -4.46 -2.17 -14.72
N GLY A 307 -4.93 -1.48 -15.75
CA GLY A 307 -4.98 -2.02 -17.11
C GLY A 307 -5.99 -3.17 -17.27
N LEU A 308 -7.07 -3.16 -16.47
CA LEU A 308 -8.07 -4.25 -16.41
C LEU A 308 -9.43 -3.84 -16.98
N LEU A 309 -9.53 -2.66 -17.61
CA LEU A 309 -10.79 -2.14 -18.13
C LEU A 309 -11.28 -2.91 -19.36
N HIS A 310 -10.36 -3.26 -20.25
CA HIS A 310 -10.69 -3.84 -21.55
C HIS A 310 -10.60 -5.37 -21.51
N PRO A 311 -11.51 -6.09 -22.18
CA PRO A 311 -11.37 -7.53 -22.40
C PRO A 311 -10.04 -7.88 -23.07
N ALA A 312 -9.53 -9.08 -22.81
CA ALA A 312 -8.23 -9.52 -23.34
C ALA A 312 -8.21 -9.66 -24.89
N ASP A 313 -9.37 -9.87 -25.48
CA ASP A 313 -9.61 -10.00 -26.91
C ASP A 313 -10.15 -8.72 -27.58
N ALA A 314 -10.11 -7.60 -26.84
CA ALA A 314 -10.63 -6.32 -27.35
C ALA A 314 -9.79 -5.78 -28.50
N ASP A 315 -10.47 -5.11 -29.45
CA ASP A 315 -9.85 -4.46 -30.58
C ASP A 315 -8.89 -3.33 -30.17
N ALA A 316 -7.67 -3.32 -30.72
CA ALA A 316 -6.64 -2.35 -30.38
C ALA A 316 -7.00 -0.91 -30.75
N ASP A 317 -7.73 -0.71 -31.84
CA ASP A 317 -8.17 0.62 -32.29
C ASP A 317 -9.25 1.15 -31.34
N ALA A 318 -10.17 0.29 -30.87
CA ALA A 318 -11.16 0.66 -29.88
C ALA A 318 -10.55 1.04 -28.53
N ILE A 319 -9.51 0.30 -28.08
CA ILE A 319 -8.74 0.64 -26.88
C ILE A 319 -8.05 2.01 -27.05
N THR A 320 -7.45 2.25 -28.21
CA THR A 320 -6.79 3.53 -28.51
C THR A 320 -7.78 4.68 -28.55
N LEU A 321 -8.94 4.47 -29.19
CA LEU A 321 -10.02 5.47 -29.23
C LEU A 321 -10.50 5.83 -27.82
N TYR A 322 -10.71 4.83 -26.95
CA TYR A 322 -11.03 5.07 -25.55
C TYR A 322 -9.94 5.86 -24.84
N ALA A 323 -8.69 5.42 -24.95
CA ALA A 323 -7.57 6.03 -24.23
C ALA A 323 -7.37 7.51 -24.59
N ASP A 324 -7.50 7.86 -25.86
CA ASP A 324 -7.23 9.21 -26.38
C ASP A 324 -8.45 10.13 -26.29
N GLY A 325 -9.68 9.58 -26.41
CA GLY A 325 -10.90 10.35 -26.45
C GLY A 325 -11.69 10.41 -25.15
N TYR A 326 -11.77 9.30 -24.42
CA TYR A 326 -12.80 9.06 -23.42
C TYR A 326 -12.25 8.71 -22.02
N SER A 327 -10.97 8.37 -21.86
CA SER A 327 -10.41 7.90 -20.59
C SER A 327 -10.47 8.94 -19.48
N LEU A 328 -10.73 8.50 -18.27
CA LEU A 328 -10.70 9.34 -17.07
C LEU A 328 -9.28 9.85 -16.78
N ARG A 329 -8.26 9.06 -17.16
CA ARG A 329 -6.85 9.48 -17.14
C ARG A 329 -6.64 10.77 -17.94
N ARG A 330 -7.26 10.90 -19.12
CA ARG A 330 -7.19 12.12 -19.94
C ARG A 330 -7.85 13.31 -19.23
N LEU A 331 -9.01 13.11 -18.60
CA LEU A 331 -9.67 14.17 -17.82
C LEU A 331 -8.81 14.59 -16.62
N ARG A 332 -8.17 13.66 -15.92
CA ARG A 332 -7.26 13.95 -14.82
C ARG A 332 -6.06 14.81 -15.27
N GLU A 333 -5.48 14.54 -16.43
CA GLU A 333 -4.40 15.38 -16.96
C GLU A 333 -4.91 16.76 -17.43
N ARG A 334 -6.15 16.84 -17.94
CA ARG A 334 -6.80 18.12 -18.27
C ARG A 334 -7.04 18.97 -17.03
N ALA A 335 -7.41 18.36 -15.91
CA ALA A 335 -7.67 19.03 -14.64
C ALA A 335 -6.45 19.77 -14.05
N ARG A 336 -5.24 19.55 -14.58
CA ARG A 336 -4.03 20.34 -14.24
C ARG A 336 -3.98 21.68 -14.97
N LYS A 337 -4.77 21.87 -16.01
CA LYS A 337 -4.69 23.04 -16.91
C LYS A 337 -5.82 24.02 -16.59
N ARG A 338 -5.50 25.15 -15.95
CA ARG A 338 -6.51 26.17 -15.59
C ARG A 338 -7.45 26.58 -16.74
N ARG A 339 -6.93 26.64 -17.96
CA ARG A 339 -7.72 26.99 -19.15
C ARG A 339 -8.79 25.97 -19.55
N ALA A 340 -8.76 24.76 -18.97
CA ALA A 340 -9.75 23.72 -19.22
C ALA A 340 -11.00 23.85 -18.34
N PHE A 341 -10.92 24.71 -17.30
CA PHE A 341 -12.05 24.99 -16.40
C PHE A 341 -12.93 26.08 -17.01
N ASP A 342 -13.60 25.73 -18.07
CA ASP A 342 -14.52 26.61 -18.78
C ASP A 342 -15.99 26.29 -18.44
N ARG A 343 -16.93 27.03 -19.06
CA ARG A 343 -18.36 26.91 -18.85
C ARG A 343 -19.05 25.88 -19.76
N HIS A 344 -18.31 25.23 -20.63
CA HIS A 344 -18.86 24.20 -21.52
C HIS A 344 -19.18 22.92 -20.75
N THR A 345 -19.89 22.00 -21.41
CA THR A 345 -20.40 20.76 -20.82
C THR A 345 -19.91 19.52 -21.58
N ASP A 346 -19.08 19.71 -22.61
CA ASP A 346 -18.63 18.68 -23.53
C ASP A 346 -17.87 17.54 -22.83
N LEU A 347 -17.20 17.81 -21.72
CA LEU A 347 -16.48 16.76 -20.98
C LEU A 347 -17.43 15.81 -20.25
N TRP A 348 -18.54 16.34 -19.71
CA TRP A 348 -19.58 15.51 -19.11
C TRP A 348 -20.33 14.72 -20.18
N GLU A 349 -20.72 15.37 -21.27
CA GLU A 349 -21.38 14.69 -22.39
C GLU A 349 -20.48 13.61 -23.01
N GLY A 350 -19.16 13.81 -23.03
CA GLY A 350 -18.18 12.78 -23.44
C GLY A 350 -18.00 11.65 -22.43
N LEU A 351 -18.28 11.87 -21.14
CA LEU A 351 -18.20 10.83 -20.11
C LEU A 351 -19.46 9.95 -20.07
N LYS A 352 -20.64 10.48 -20.37
CA LYS A 352 -21.90 9.72 -20.40
C LYS A 352 -21.83 8.44 -21.25
N PRO A 353 -21.29 8.43 -22.49
CA PRO A 353 -21.12 7.22 -23.28
C PRO A 353 -20.24 6.15 -22.60
N VAL A 354 -19.26 6.57 -21.79
CA VAL A 354 -18.42 5.63 -21.02
C VAL A 354 -19.26 4.97 -19.92
N LEU A 355 -20.01 5.78 -19.17
CA LEU A 355 -20.84 5.26 -18.07
C LEU A 355 -21.94 4.31 -18.62
N ALA A 356 -22.62 4.71 -19.71
CA ALA A 356 -23.60 3.87 -20.39
C ALA A 356 -22.95 2.62 -21.02
N GLY A 357 -21.75 2.76 -21.59
CA GLY A 357 -20.99 1.63 -22.12
C GLY A 357 -20.61 0.62 -21.04
N LEU A 358 -20.31 1.05 -19.83
CA LEU A 358 -20.07 0.14 -18.70
C LEU A 358 -21.35 -0.47 -18.13
N ALA A 359 -22.51 0.16 -18.36
CA ALA A 359 -23.78 -0.44 -18.03
C ALA A 359 -24.15 -1.61 -18.98
N HIS A 360 -24.00 -1.40 -20.29
CA HIS A 360 -24.56 -2.29 -21.33
C HIS A 360 -23.52 -2.93 -22.26
N GLY A 361 -22.28 -2.53 -22.18
CA GLY A 361 -21.21 -2.83 -23.13
C GLY A 361 -21.15 -1.82 -24.27
N GLN A 362 -19.94 -1.45 -24.70
CA GLN A 362 -19.69 -0.57 -25.84
C GLN A 362 -18.48 -1.05 -26.63
N PRO A 363 -18.69 -1.89 -27.67
CA PRO A 363 -17.61 -2.48 -28.46
C PRO A 363 -16.69 -1.46 -29.11
N LEU A 364 -17.22 -0.30 -29.57
CA LEU A 364 -16.43 0.75 -30.21
C LEU A 364 -15.42 1.41 -29.23
N LEU A 365 -15.63 1.29 -27.95
CA LEU A 365 -14.72 1.78 -26.91
C LEU A 365 -14.07 0.63 -26.14
N ALA A 366 -14.24 -0.62 -26.60
CA ALA A 366 -13.76 -1.83 -25.94
C ALA A 366 -14.22 -1.92 -24.45
N LEU A 367 -15.45 -1.47 -24.14
CA LEU A 367 -15.97 -1.47 -22.77
C LEU A 367 -16.87 -2.70 -22.56
N PRO A 368 -16.61 -3.51 -21.50
CA PRO A 368 -17.46 -4.62 -21.12
C PRO A 368 -18.75 -4.13 -20.42
N ALA A 369 -19.81 -4.91 -20.49
CA ALA A 369 -21.01 -4.70 -19.68
C ALA A 369 -20.74 -5.16 -18.24
N LEU A 370 -20.67 -4.22 -17.31
CA LEU A 370 -20.43 -4.50 -15.89
C LEU A 370 -21.75 -4.46 -15.07
N GLY A 371 -22.70 -3.62 -15.48
CA GLY A 371 -23.94 -3.44 -14.72
C GLY A 371 -23.71 -2.87 -13.31
N GLY A 372 -24.48 -3.34 -12.32
CA GLY A 372 -24.27 -2.99 -10.91
C GLY A 372 -24.19 -1.48 -10.65
N LEU A 373 -23.04 -0.98 -10.24
CA LEU A 373 -22.80 0.45 -9.98
C LEU A 373 -23.11 1.34 -11.20
N PHE A 374 -22.99 0.81 -12.42
CA PHE A 374 -23.21 1.54 -13.67
C PHE A 374 -24.64 1.40 -14.22
N ALA A 375 -25.51 0.58 -13.60
CA ALA A 375 -26.88 0.41 -14.04
C ALA A 375 -27.64 1.76 -14.08
N GLU A 376 -28.58 1.90 -14.99
CA GLU A 376 -29.30 3.16 -15.28
C GLU A 376 -30.10 3.69 -14.08
N ASP A 377 -30.57 2.79 -13.22
CA ASP A 377 -31.35 3.13 -12.02
C ASP A 377 -30.48 3.69 -10.87
N GLN A 378 -29.16 3.67 -11.01
CA GLN A 378 -28.25 4.07 -9.93
C GLN A 378 -28.09 5.59 -9.82
N CYS A 379 -28.10 6.33 -10.91
CA CYS A 379 -27.92 7.79 -10.94
C CYS A 379 -28.85 8.47 -11.96
N PRO A 380 -30.16 8.19 -11.98
CA PRO A 380 -31.06 8.62 -13.07
C PRO A 380 -31.10 10.15 -13.24
N ASP A 381 -31.14 10.92 -12.14
CA ASP A 381 -31.22 12.38 -12.21
C ASP A 381 -29.91 13.02 -12.66
N LEU A 382 -28.76 12.43 -12.28
CA LEU A 382 -27.45 12.93 -12.67
C LEU A 382 -27.09 12.50 -14.10
N ASP A 383 -27.39 11.28 -14.49
CA ASP A 383 -27.14 10.76 -15.84
C ASP A 383 -27.98 11.53 -16.89
N ALA A 384 -29.22 11.96 -16.54
CA ALA A 384 -30.03 12.84 -17.36
C ALA A 384 -29.57 14.31 -17.30
N GLY A 385 -28.91 14.72 -16.23
CA GLY A 385 -28.47 16.07 -15.98
C GLY A 385 -27.31 16.56 -16.84
N THR A 386 -27.03 17.85 -16.80
CA THR A 386 -25.91 18.53 -17.44
C THR A 386 -24.91 18.98 -16.38
N LEU A 387 -23.60 18.86 -16.66
CA LEU A 387 -22.54 19.27 -15.73
C LEU A 387 -21.48 20.09 -16.47
N GLY A 388 -21.14 21.26 -15.93
CA GLY A 388 -20.11 22.13 -16.50
C GLY A 388 -18.70 21.53 -16.35
N ASN A 389 -17.84 21.77 -17.34
CA ASN A 389 -16.46 21.32 -17.38
C ASN A 389 -15.69 21.71 -16.11
N ALA A 390 -15.91 22.93 -15.61
CA ALA A 390 -15.23 23.41 -14.40
C ALA A 390 -15.52 22.52 -13.18
N ALA A 391 -16.80 22.17 -12.95
CA ALA A 391 -17.21 21.34 -11.81
C ALA A 391 -16.70 19.88 -11.95
N LEU A 392 -16.82 19.30 -13.17
CA LEU A 392 -16.32 17.95 -13.43
C LEU A 392 -14.80 17.87 -13.23
N LEU A 393 -14.05 18.83 -13.81
CA LEU A 393 -12.59 18.84 -13.69
C LEU A 393 -12.13 19.14 -12.27
N GLU A 394 -12.88 19.93 -11.50
CA GLU A 394 -12.59 20.13 -10.08
C GLU A 394 -12.73 18.82 -9.31
N ALA A 395 -13.83 18.10 -9.50
CA ALA A 395 -14.02 16.80 -8.87
C ALA A 395 -12.93 15.79 -9.28
N VAL A 396 -12.61 15.70 -10.57
CA VAL A 396 -11.55 14.82 -11.07
C VAL A 396 -10.17 15.24 -10.54
N ALA A 397 -9.92 16.54 -10.36
CA ALA A 397 -8.68 17.03 -9.73
C ALA A 397 -8.56 16.58 -8.29
N LYS A 398 -9.65 16.66 -7.50
CA LYS A 398 -9.69 16.25 -6.09
C LYS A 398 -9.53 14.73 -5.92
N LEU A 399 -10.05 13.95 -6.85
CA LEU A 399 -9.90 12.49 -6.88
C LEU A 399 -8.57 12.03 -7.48
N GLY A 400 -7.94 12.82 -8.32
CA GLY A 400 -6.73 12.41 -9.05
C GLY A 400 -5.43 12.93 -8.48
N TRP A 401 -5.45 14.02 -7.71
CA TRP A 401 -4.27 14.73 -7.26
C TRP A 401 -4.40 15.15 -5.79
N MET A 402 -3.32 14.94 -5.04
CA MET A 402 -3.18 15.35 -3.66
C MET A 402 -2.10 16.42 -3.54
N ARG A 403 -2.37 17.45 -2.73
CA ARG A 403 -1.37 18.49 -2.46
C ARG A 403 -0.51 18.12 -1.25
N GLU A 404 0.80 18.05 -1.44
CA GLU A 404 1.80 17.86 -0.39
C GLU A 404 2.72 19.08 -0.33
N GLY A 405 2.43 19.98 0.60
CA GLY A 405 3.11 21.27 0.67
C GLY A 405 2.94 22.09 -0.61
N ARG A 406 4.01 22.28 -1.39
CA ARG A 406 3.99 22.96 -2.69
C ARG A 406 3.87 22.01 -3.89
N SER A 407 4.00 20.73 -3.66
CA SER A 407 3.94 19.69 -4.72
C SER A 407 2.53 19.17 -4.90
N LEU A 408 2.22 18.83 -6.15
CA LEU A 408 1.00 18.14 -6.53
C LEU A 408 1.38 16.69 -6.85
N THR A 409 0.97 15.76 -5.97
CA THR A 409 1.26 14.33 -6.08
C THR A 409 0.05 13.61 -6.63
N ARG A 410 0.27 12.68 -7.55
CA ARG A 410 -0.81 11.84 -8.10
C ARG A 410 -1.26 10.84 -7.03
N ILE A 411 -2.58 10.71 -6.86
CA ILE A 411 -3.16 9.65 -6.03
C ILE A 411 -2.99 8.32 -6.76
N ASN A 412 -2.39 7.35 -6.08
CA ASN A 412 -2.16 6.00 -6.63
C ASN A 412 -3.38 5.11 -6.33
N TRP A 413 -4.32 5.06 -7.27
CA TRP A 413 -5.49 4.18 -7.17
C TRP A 413 -5.19 2.73 -7.49
N ARG A 414 -4.06 2.45 -8.18
CA ARG A 414 -3.67 1.09 -8.57
C ARG A 414 -3.44 0.18 -7.37
N ASP A 415 -2.73 0.69 -6.39
CA ASP A 415 -2.26 -0.10 -5.24
C ASP A 415 -3.20 0.03 -4.03
N MET A 416 -4.29 0.81 -4.16
CA MET A 416 -5.29 0.98 -3.10
C MET A 416 -6.12 -0.28 -2.95
N GLY A 417 -6.10 -0.86 -1.74
CA GLY A 417 -6.85 -2.08 -1.42
C GLY A 417 -8.33 -1.82 -1.09
N PRO A 418 -9.12 -2.89 -0.98
CA PRO A 418 -10.53 -2.78 -0.59
C PRO A 418 -10.73 -2.21 0.83
N GLU A 419 -9.74 -2.38 1.73
CA GLU A 419 -9.81 -1.83 3.09
C GLU A 419 -9.69 -0.31 3.11
N GLU A 420 -8.78 0.27 2.32
CA GLU A 420 -8.64 1.71 2.18
C GLU A 420 -9.87 2.33 1.52
N LEU A 421 -10.38 1.71 0.47
CA LEU A 421 -11.63 2.15 -0.20
C LEU A 421 -12.84 2.04 0.73
N GLY A 422 -12.93 0.96 1.52
CA GLY A 422 -13.97 0.77 2.53
C GLY A 422 -13.95 1.84 3.61
N SER A 423 -12.76 2.18 4.12
CA SER A 423 -12.59 3.23 5.13
C SER A 423 -12.99 4.62 4.61
N VAL A 424 -12.68 4.95 3.35
CA VAL A 424 -13.16 6.18 2.71
C VAL A 424 -14.69 6.16 2.61
N TYR A 425 -15.27 5.04 2.18
CA TYR A 425 -16.72 4.88 2.07
C TYR A 425 -17.44 5.12 3.39
N GLU A 426 -17.04 4.43 4.45
CA GLU A 426 -17.65 4.55 5.78
C GLU A 426 -17.65 6.00 6.27
N SER A 427 -16.56 6.72 6.04
CA SER A 427 -16.43 8.11 6.45
C SER A 427 -17.38 9.06 5.69
N LEU A 428 -17.76 8.72 4.46
CA LEU A 428 -18.71 9.52 3.65
C LEU A 428 -20.16 9.32 4.05
N LEU A 429 -20.49 8.17 4.64
CA LEU A 429 -21.84 7.90 5.17
C LEU A 429 -22.19 8.79 6.38
N GLU A 430 -21.19 9.36 7.06
CA GLU A 430 -21.39 10.31 8.15
C GLU A 430 -21.74 11.73 7.67
N LEU A 431 -21.58 12.02 6.37
CA LEU A 431 -21.88 13.33 5.81
C LEU A 431 -23.40 13.55 5.70
N VAL A 432 -23.86 14.66 6.23
CA VAL A 432 -25.27 15.06 6.16
C VAL A 432 -25.45 16.11 5.07
N PRO A 433 -26.11 15.79 3.95
CA PRO A 433 -26.34 16.74 2.88
C PRO A 433 -27.35 17.81 3.31
N ASP A 434 -27.05 19.05 2.97
CA ASP A 434 -27.95 20.17 3.11
C ASP A 434 -28.12 20.90 1.76
N ILE A 435 -29.38 21.16 1.39
CA ILE A 435 -29.72 21.82 0.15
C ILE A 435 -30.62 23.01 0.49
N SER A 436 -30.32 24.19 -0.06
CA SER A 436 -31.14 25.39 0.14
C SER A 436 -32.59 25.17 -0.33
N ALA A 437 -33.53 25.90 0.27
CA ALA A 437 -34.96 25.75 -0.01
C ALA A 437 -35.33 25.99 -1.50
N ASP A 438 -34.50 26.74 -2.24
CA ASP A 438 -34.65 26.99 -3.67
C ASP A 438 -33.95 25.97 -4.56
N GLY A 439 -33.37 24.90 -3.98
CA GLY A 439 -32.65 23.83 -4.67
C GLY A 439 -31.34 24.25 -5.33
N ARG A 440 -30.76 25.40 -4.99
CA ARG A 440 -29.62 25.98 -5.72
C ARG A 440 -28.26 25.79 -5.07
N VAL A 441 -28.22 25.57 -3.74
CA VAL A 441 -26.98 25.47 -2.99
C VAL A 441 -26.90 24.10 -2.35
N PHE A 442 -25.79 23.38 -2.64
CA PHE A 442 -25.42 22.10 -2.03
C PHE A 442 -24.26 22.28 -1.06
N ARG A 443 -24.39 21.78 0.15
CA ARG A 443 -23.36 21.80 1.18
C ARG A 443 -23.54 20.62 2.16
N PHE A 444 -22.59 20.47 3.10
CA PHE A 444 -22.76 19.54 4.23
C PHE A 444 -23.08 20.32 5.51
N ALA A 445 -24.05 19.85 6.28
CA ALA A 445 -24.53 20.52 7.49
C ALA A 445 -23.46 20.68 8.57
N ASN A 446 -22.42 19.83 8.59
CA ASN A 446 -21.34 19.85 9.56
C ASN A 446 -20.07 20.59 9.08
N ALA A 447 -20.06 21.20 7.90
CA ALA A 447 -18.89 21.89 7.35
C ALA A 447 -18.45 23.11 8.20
N ASP A 448 -19.37 23.74 8.95
CA ASP A 448 -19.05 24.87 9.84
C ASP A 448 -18.53 24.43 11.23
N ALA A 449 -18.79 23.18 11.65
CA ALA A 449 -18.34 22.66 12.95
C ALA A 449 -16.86 22.26 12.99
N SER A 450 -16.24 22.04 11.83
CA SER A 450 -14.82 21.63 11.74
C SER A 450 -13.83 22.77 11.93
N LYS A 451 -14.29 24.04 12.00
CA LYS A 451 -13.47 25.21 12.33
C LYS A 451 -13.39 25.50 13.83
N GLY A 452 -14.14 24.81 14.65
CA GLY A 452 -14.15 24.94 16.10
C GLY A 452 -13.78 23.61 16.75
N ASN A 453 -12.67 23.56 17.47
CA ASN A 453 -12.23 22.49 18.35
C ASN A 453 -13.38 21.99 19.25
N ALA A 454 -14.03 20.89 18.87
CA ALA A 454 -14.83 20.10 19.79
C ALA A 454 -14.93 18.65 19.31
N ARG A 455 -13.83 17.93 19.43
CA ARG A 455 -13.91 16.46 19.54
C ARG A 455 -14.56 16.13 20.85
N LYS A 456 -15.79 15.74 20.83
CA LYS A 456 -16.33 14.94 21.92
C LYS A 456 -16.27 13.47 21.54
N THR A 457 -15.31 12.80 22.16
CA THR A 457 -15.36 11.41 22.54
C THR A 457 -16.79 10.95 22.81
N SER A 458 -17.28 10.05 21.99
CA SER A 458 -18.24 9.04 22.44
C SER A 458 -17.79 7.73 21.83
N GLY A 459 -17.00 6.99 22.60
CA GLY A 459 -16.89 5.56 22.39
C GLY A 459 -18.24 4.96 22.74
N SER A 460 -18.68 4.02 21.97
CA SER A 460 -19.45 2.86 22.40
C SER A 460 -19.83 2.00 21.21
N TYR A 461 -19.37 0.78 21.33
CA TYR A 461 -19.71 -0.52 20.75
C TYR A 461 -19.05 -0.91 19.46
#